data_b6218803227d0014d450f5b4c86811cd
#
_entry.id   b6218803227d0014d450f5b4c86811cd
#
_cell.length_a   1.000
_cell.length_b   1.000
_cell.length_c   1.000
_cell.angle_alpha   90.00
_cell.angle_beta   90.00
_cell.angle_gamma   90.00
#
_symmetry.space_group_name_H-M   'P 1'
#
loop_
_entity.id
_entity.type
_entity.pdbx_description
1 polymer ?
#
loop_
_entity_poly.entity_id
_entity_poly.type
_entity_poly.pdbx_seq_one_letter_code
_entity_poly.pdbx_strand_id
1 'polypeptide(L)'
;MKRTALLILLVAIHGLSTVAQDPQPSTPPKPPPKRQVVTAAQANGIYRYYQSEFRILALGHNKLKVQFDGIYMTAMKSPNMGYATGEAIIDGNIATFKPPETERCEITLVFLPGKLKANQDGSDADCGFGHNVYATGTYRKIRGGKPKFESPP
;
A
#
# COMPACT_ATOMS: atom_id res chain seq x y z
N MET A 1 18.66 -87.98 -8.53
CA MET A 1 17.65 -87.46 -9.44
C MET A 1 17.72 -85.89 -9.34
N LYS A 2 18.42 -85.28 -10.30
CA LYS A 2 18.64 -83.76 -10.30
C LYS A 2 17.70 -83.17 -11.33
N ARG A 3 16.78 -82.31 -10.90
CA ARG A 3 15.90 -81.53 -11.78
C ARG A 3 16.48 -80.11 -11.95
N THR A 4 16.97 -79.80 -13.16
CA THR A 4 17.49 -78.55 -13.58
C THR A 4 16.29 -77.65 -13.98
N ALA A 5 16.07 -76.52 -13.29
CA ALA A 5 15.08 -75.54 -13.67
C ALA A 5 15.73 -74.49 -14.58
N LEU A 6 15.19 -74.37 -15.79
CA LEU A 6 15.61 -73.38 -16.80
C LEU A 6 14.88 -72.07 -16.53
N LEU A 7 15.64 -71.05 -16.19
CA LEU A 7 15.13 -69.65 -15.95
C LEU A 7 15.13 -68.92 -17.30
N ILE A 8 13.95 -68.63 -17.81
CA ILE A 8 13.78 -67.79 -19.03
C ILE A 8 13.74 -66.32 -18.59
N LEU A 9 14.76 -65.54 -18.98
CA LEU A 9 14.88 -64.12 -18.73
C LEU A 9 14.12 -63.38 -19.83
N LEU A 10 12.96 -62.78 -19.51
CA LEU A 10 12.19 -61.91 -20.40
C LEU A 10 12.73 -60.47 -20.27
N VAL A 11 13.44 -60.01 -21.28
CA VAL A 11 13.90 -58.63 -21.41
C VAL A 11 12.77 -57.79 -22.02
N ALA A 12 12.08 -56.98 -21.21
CA ALA A 12 11.10 -56.03 -21.67
C ALA A 12 11.81 -54.76 -22.16
N ILE A 13 11.79 -54.53 -23.46
CA ILE A 13 12.30 -53.30 -24.08
C ILE A 13 11.21 -52.21 -23.91
N HIS A 14 11.41 -51.27 -22.97
CA HIS A 14 10.56 -50.10 -22.84
C HIS A 14 10.99 -49.06 -23.89
N GLY A 15 10.22 -48.89 -24.96
CA GLY A 15 10.40 -47.84 -25.90
C GLY A 15 10.10 -46.46 -25.24
N LEU A 16 11.11 -45.60 -25.10
CA LEU A 16 10.93 -44.19 -24.74
C LEU A 16 10.30 -43.48 -25.93
N SER A 17 9.01 -43.17 -25.85
CA SER A 17 8.34 -42.27 -26.75
C SER A 17 8.71 -40.84 -26.32
N THR A 18 9.63 -40.17 -27.01
CA THR A 18 9.90 -38.75 -26.88
C THR A 18 8.73 -37.98 -27.52
N VAL A 19 7.83 -37.47 -26.69
CA VAL A 19 6.82 -36.52 -27.14
C VAL A 19 7.54 -35.20 -27.44
N ALA A 20 7.64 -34.85 -28.71
CA ALA A 20 8.08 -33.49 -29.14
C ALA A 20 7.04 -32.49 -28.62
N GLN A 21 7.44 -31.63 -27.67
CA GLN A 21 6.61 -30.49 -27.25
C GLN A 21 6.65 -29.44 -28.36
N ASP A 22 5.50 -29.21 -28.98
CA ASP A 22 5.33 -28.08 -29.89
C ASP A 22 5.69 -26.77 -29.15
N PRO A 23 6.45 -25.86 -29.79
CA PRO A 23 6.76 -24.57 -29.20
C PRO A 23 5.47 -23.78 -29.02
N GLN A 24 5.04 -23.63 -27.75
CA GLN A 24 3.87 -22.85 -27.39
C GLN A 24 4.08 -21.38 -27.85
N PRO A 25 3.17 -20.78 -28.61
CA PRO A 25 3.32 -19.39 -29.05
C PRO A 25 3.43 -18.50 -27.81
N SER A 26 4.59 -17.84 -27.65
CA SER A 26 4.85 -16.92 -26.57
C SER A 26 3.88 -15.74 -26.65
N THR A 27 2.94 -15.66 -25.73
CA THR A 27 2.04 -14.50 -25.58
C THR A 27 2.91 -13.26 -25.39
N PRO A 28 2.75 -12.20 -26.18
CA PRO A 28 3.53 -10.98 -26.00
C PRO A 28 3.36 -10.44 -24.58
N PRO A 29 4.43 -9.91 -23.95
CA PRO A 29 4.36 -9.38 -22.60
C PRO A 29 3.26 -8.32 -22.51
N LYS A 30 2.37 -8.47 -21.50
CA LYS A 30 1.33 -7.47 -21.22
C LYS A 30 2.01 -6.11 -21.00
N PRO A 31 1.59 -5.05 -21.71
CA PRO A 31 2.17 -3.71 -21.50
C PRO A 31 2.10 -3.33 -20.02
N PRO A 32 3.13 -2.68 -19.47
CA PRO A 32 3.11 -2.24 -18.09
C PRO A 32 1.89 -1.35 -17.83
N PRO A 33 1.26 -1.45 -16.66
CA PRO A 33 0.09 -0.63 -16.32
C PRO A 33 0.49 0.85 -16.44
N LYS A 34 -0.32 1.63 -17.15
CA LYS A 34 -0.10 3.08 -17.26
C LYS A 34 -0.07 3.67 -15.85
N ARG A 35 1.02 4.37 -15.52
CA ARG A 35 1.16 5.08 -14.24
C ARG A 35 0.03 6.09 -14.12
N GLN A 36 -0.81 5.95 -13.11
CA GLN A 36 -1.90 6.87 -12.84
C GLN A 36 -1.31 8.16 -12.23
N VAL A 37 -1.49 9.29 -12.90
CA VAL A 37 -1.06 10.60 -12.40
C VAL A 37 -2.26 11.29 -11.78
N VAL A 38 -2.10 11.78 -10.56
CA VAL A 38 -3.15 12.49 -9.82
C VAL A 38 -2.96 13.99 -9.99
N THR A 39 -4.02 14.68 -10.41
CA THR A 39 -4.03 16.14 -10.50
C THR A 39 -4.20 16.79 -9.13
N ALA A 40 -3.82 18.08 -9.00
CA ALA A 40 -4.05 18.84 -7.78
C ALA A 40 -5.53 18.84 -7.35
N ALA A 41 -6.47 18.94 -8.28
CA ALA A 41 -7.90 18.88 -7.98
C ALA A 41 -8.33 17.51 -7.41
N GLN A 42 -7.69 16.44 -7.86
CA GLN A 42 -7.97 15.10 -7.35
C GLN A 42 -7.33 14.87 -5.97
N ALA A 43 -6.10 15.38 -5.74
CA ALA A 43 -5.40 15.23 -4.46
C ALA A 43 -5.97 16.14 -3.37
N ASN A 44 -6.26 17.42 -3.69
CA ASN A 44 -6.73 18.39 -2.71
C ASN A 44 -8.03 17.97 -2.05
N GLY A 45 -8.08 18.09 -0.73
CA GLY A 45 -9.31 17.83 0.01
C GLY A 45 -9.10 17.33 1.43
N ILE A 46 -10.23 16.95 2.00
CA ILE A 46 -10.32 16.32 3.32
C ILE A 46 -10.77 14.89 3.12
N TYR A 47 -10.03 13.97 3.74
CA TYR A 47 -10.25 12.53 3.68
C TYR A 47 -10.46 12.00 5.09
N ARG A 48 -11.50 11.21 5.33
CA ARG A 48 -11.87 10.74 6.67
C ARG A 48 -12.02 9.22 6.73
N TYR A 49 -11.51 8.68 7.82
CA TYR A 49 -11.69 7.29 8.22
C TYR A 49 -12.02 7.24 9.71
N TYR A 50 -13.24 6.85 10.05
CA TYR A 50 -13.79 6.97 11.40
C TYR A 50 -13.62 8.42 11.93
N GLN A 51 -12.87 8.59 13.02
CA GLN A 51 -12.59 9.88 13.65
C GLN A 51 -11.25 10.49 13.20
N SER A 52 -10.47 9.75 12.40
CA SER A 52 -9.19 10.23 11.87
C SER A 52 -9.36 10.89 10.50
N GLU A 53 -8.52 11.89 10.24
CA GLU A 53 -8.65 12.74 9.06
C GLU A 53 -7.29 13.08 8.45
N PHE A 54 -7.23 13.09 7.12
CA PHE A 54 -6.15 13.72 6.37
C PHE A 54 -6.64 14.98 5.66
N ARG A 55 -5.85 16.05 5.75
CA ARG A 55 -6.00 17.26 4.95
C ARG A 55 -4.84 17.34 3.97
N ILE A 56 -5.15 17.42 2.68
CA ILE A 56 -4.16 17.39 1.60
C ILE A 56 -4.29 18.60 0.72
N LEU A 57 -3.17 19.29 0.47
CA LEU A 57 -3.07 20.42 -0.46
C LEU A 57 -1.87 20.25 -1.37
N ALA A 58 -2.11 20.22 -2.69
CA ALA A 58 -1.05 20.22 -3.68
C ALA A 58 -0.38 21.61 -3.73
N LEU A 59 0.95 21.64 -3.54
CA LEU A 59 1.79 22.83 -3.55
C LEU A 59 2.43 23.10 -4.92
N GLY A 60 2.30 22.16 -5.87
CA GLY A 60 3.05 22.13 -7.12
C GLY A 60 4.40 21.41 -6.99
N HIS A 61 5.11 21.23 -8.12
CA HIS A 61 6.44 20.61 -8.17
C HIS A 61 6.52 19.25 -7.42
N ASN A 62 5.48 18.42 -7.60
CA ASN A 62 5.36 17.11 -6.93
C ASN A 62 5.35 17.17 -5.39
N LYS A 63 4.94 18.31 -4.81
CA LYS A 63 4.83 18.48 -3.36
C LYS A 63 3.38 18.60 -2.93
N LEU A 64 3.10 17.99 -1.77
CA LEU A 64 1.85 18.11 -1.06
C LEU A 64 2.11 18.66 0.34
N LYS A 65 1.23 19.53 0.83
CA LYS A 65 1.09 19.75 2.27
C LYS A 65 0.13 18.71 2.81
N VAL A 66 0.52 18.03 3.86
CA VAL A 66 -0.22 16.95 4.52
C VAL A 66 -0.43 17.33 5.98
N GLN A 67 -1.62 17.11 6.48
CA GLN A 67 -1.92 17.10 7.90
C GLN A 67 -2.69 15.83 8.20
N PHE A 68 -2.31 15.15 9.26
CA PHE A 68 -3.00 14.00 9.84
C PHE A 68 -3.47 14.35 11.24
N ASP A 69 -4.75 14.08 11.50
CA ASP A 69 -5.38 14.14 12.81
C ASP A 69 -5.95 12.76 13.09
N GLY A 70 -5.34 12.03 14.01
CA GLY A 70 -5.72 10.69 14.39
C GLY A 70 -6.38 10.65 15.76
N ILE A 71 -7.43 9.86 15.92
CA ILE A 71 -8.11 9.65 17.20
C ILE A 71 -8.38 8.17 17.39
N TYR A 72 -7.95 7.64 18.53
CA TYR A 72 -8.30 6.32 19.02
C TYR A 72 -9.07 6.44 20.34
N MET A 73 -10.32 5.98 20.38
CA MET A 73 -11.13 5.98 21.58
C MET A 73 -10.88 4.74 22.41
N THR A 74 -10.42 4.92 23.64
CA THR A 74 -10.25 3.81 24.59
C THR A 74 -11.58 3.26 25.09
N ALA A 75 -11.57 2.09 25.72
CA ALA A 75 -12.77 1.51 26.34
C ALA A 75 -13.40 2.43 27.39
N MET A 76 -12.60 3.26 28.06
CA MET A 76 -13.05 4.27 29.02
C MET A 76 -13.52 5.58 28.38
N LYS A 77 -13.67 5.59 27.04
CA LYS A 77 -14.08 6.80 26.27
C LYS A 77 -13.11 7.97 26.38
N SER A 78 -11.86 7.72 26.71
CA SER A 78 -10.78 8.71 26.68
C SER A 78 -10.10 8.66 25.30
N PRO A 79 -9.90 9.78 24.59
CA PRO A 79 -9.23 9.79 23.31
C PRO A 79 -7.71 9.75 23.47
N ASN A 80 -7.04 8.86 22.71
CA ASN A 80 -5.64 9.02 22.37
C ASN A 80 -5.57 9.77 21.04
N MET A 81 -4.69 10.74 20.93
CA MET A 81 -4.60 11.62 19.77
C MET A 81 -3.25 11.47 19.08
N GLY A 82 -3.24 11.64 17.77
CA GLY A 82 -2.03 11.73 16.97
C GLY A 82 -2.15 12.89 16.00
N TYR A 83 -1.11 13.68 15.92
CA TYR A 83 -1.06 14.82 15.02
C TYR A 83 0.26 14.81 14.26
N ALA A 84 0.18 15.04 12.95
CA ALA A 84 1.35 15.31 12.13
C ALA A 84 1.01 16.29 11.02
N THR A 85 1.92 17.22 10.73
CA THR A 85 1.80 18.12 9.58
C THR A 85 3.17 18.33 8.95
N GLY A 86 3.21 18.42 7.61
CA GLY A 86 4.46 18.62 6.88
C GLY A 86 4.25 18.52 5.39
N GLU A 87 5.36 18.38 4.67
CA GLU A 87 5.36 18.18 3.22
C GLU A 87 5.54 16.70 2.88
N ALA A 88 4.91 16.27 1.79
CA ALA A 88 5.10 14.95 1.18
C ALA A 88 5.52 15.12 -0.29
N ILE A 89 6.26 14.16 -0.80
CA ILE A 89 6.61 14.08 -2.23
C ILE A 89 5.66 13.09 -2.90
N ILE A 90 5.03 13.51 -3.99
CA ILE A 90 4.13 12.68 -4.79
C ILE A 90 4.77 12.31 -6.12
N ASP A 91 4.69 11.01 -6.46
CA ASP A 91 5.04 10.48 -7.76
C ASP A 91 3.86 9.65 -8.31
N GLY A 92 3.29 10.12 -9.42
CA GLY A 92 2.07 9.54 -9.97
C GLY A 92 0.87 9.71 -9.03
N ASN A 93 0.42 8.63 -8.41
CA ASN A 93 -0.67 8.62 -7.43
C ASN A 93 -0.22 8.16 -6.03
N ILE A 94 1.09 8.10 -5.79
CA ILE A 94 1.66 7.67 -4.52
C ILE A 94 2.45 8.83 -3.94
N ALA A 95 2.18 9.20 -2.69
CA ALA A 95 2.97 10.16 -1.96
C ALA A 95 3.60 9.52 -0.73
N THR A 96 4.81 9.96 -0.43
CA THR A 96 5.54 9.57 0.78
C THR A 96 5.57 10.77 1.73
N PHE A 97 5.00 10.60 2.90
CA PHE A 97 4.95 11.57 3.97
C PHE A 97 5.79 11.08 5.15
N LYS A 98 6.79 11.86 5.51
CA LYS A 98 7.59 11.65 6.73
C LYS A 98 7.22 12.76 7.72
N PRO A 99 6.55 12.42 8.82
CA PRO A 99 6.26 13.40 9.85
C PRO A 99 7.55 14.07 10.34
N PRO A 100 7.58 15.39 10.54
CA PRO A 100 8.73 16.06 11.11
C PRO A 100 9.12 15.50 12.48
N GLU A 101 10.40 15.60 12.83
CA GLU A 101 10.92 15.16 14.13
C GLU A 101 10.79 13.66 14.40
N THR A 102 10.50 12.85 13.36
CA THR A 102 10.46 11.39 13.45
C THR A 102 11.47 10.76 12.48
N GLU A 103 12.26 9.82 12.94
CA GLU A 103 13.27 9.16 12.10
C GLU A 103 12.76 7.86 11.49
N ARG A 104 11.85 7.17 12.20
CA ARG A 104 11.39 5.83 11.85
C ARG A 104 9.92 5.76 11.42
N CYS A 105 9.30 6.90 11.17
CA CYS A 105 7.94 6.96 10.69
C CYS A 105 7.88 7.37 9.22
N GLU A 106 7.24 6.56 8.41
CA GLU A 106 6.91 6.88 7.04
C GLU A 106 5.45 6.52 6.76
N ILE A 107 4.71 7.41 6.13
CA ILE A 107 3.32 7.18 5.76
C ILE A 107 3.21 7.25 4.24
N THR A 108 2.92 6.11 3.63
CA THR A 108 2.62 6.03 2.20
C THR A 108 1.16 6.34 1.96
N LEU A 109 0.90 7.29 1.08
CA LEU A 109 -0.44 7.76 0.71
C LEU A 109 -0.72 7.41 -0.75
N VAL A 110 -1.68 6.52 -1.01
CA VAL A 110 -2.11 6.13 -2.37
C VAL A 110 -3.43 6.79 -2.69
N PHE A 111 -3.42 7.69 -3.67
CA PHE A 111 -4.62 8.39 -4.14
C PHE A 111 -5.40 7.53 -5.12
N LEU A 112 -6.68 7.35 -4.85
CA LEU A 112 -7.64 6.61 -5.66
C LEU A 112 -8.86 7.50 -5.94
N PRO A 113 -9.70 7.21 -6.94
CA PRO A 113 -10.93 7.96 -7.16
C PRO A 113 -11.80 8.03 -5.90
N GLY A 114 -11.93 9.25 -5.34
CA GLY A 114 -12.73 9.51 -4.14
C GLY A 114 -12.20 8.90 -2.82
N LYS A 115 -10.97 8.39 -2.80
CA LYS A 115 -10.37 7.73 -1.63
C LYS A 115 -8.88 8.03 -1.50
N LEU A 116 -8.37 7.89 -0.29
CA LEU A 116 -6.96 7.88 0.05
C LEU A 116 -6.68 6.62 0.87
N LYS A 117 -5.78 5.78 0.39
CA LYS A 117 -5.29 4.64 1.18
C LYS A 117 -3.98 5.06 1.83
N ALA A 118 -3.92 5.04 3.13
CA ALA A 118 -2.71 5.30 3.90
C ALA A 118 -2.15 4.00 4.48
N ASN A 119 -0.83 3.89 4.48
CA ASN A 119 -0.10 2.82 5.15
C ASN A 119 1.03 3.46 5.95
N GLN A 120 1.03 3.25 7.25
CA GLN A 120 2.06 3.68 8.17
C GLN A 120 3.11 2.59 8.32
N ASP A 121 4.37 2.95 8.15
CA ASP A 121 5.54 2.18 8.55
C ASP A 121 6.12 2.81 9.82
N GLY A 122 6.37 2.00 10.82
CA GLY A 122 6.67 2.44 12.19
C GLY A 122 5.46 2.31 13.13
N SER A 123 5.76 2.21 14.44
CA SER A 123 4.73 2.18 15.49
C SER A 123 4.05 3.54 15.68
N ASP A 124 3.02 3.59 16.50
CA ASP A 124 2.43 4.84 16.97
C ASP A 124 3.46 5.75 17.65
N ALA A 125 4.30 5.18 18.50
CA ALA A 125 5.38 5.90 19.18
C ALA A 125 6.47 6.40 18.21
N ASP A 126 6.84 5.61 17.19
CA ASP A 126 7.80 6.01 16.15
C ASP A 126 7.29 7.21 15.35
N CYS A 127 5.96 7.33 15.21
CA CYS A 127 5.29 8.44 14.52
C CYS A 127 4.95 9.62 15.43
N GLY A 128 5.27 9.56 16.72
CA GLY A 128 4.93 10.59 17.70
C GLY A 128 3.43 10.64 18.01
N PHE A 129 2.70 9.54 17.76
CA PHE A 129 1.27 9.47 18.01
C PHE A 129 0.97 8.88 19.38
N GLY A 130 -0.21 9.19 19.89
CA GLY A 130 -0.72 8.57 21.11
C GLY A 130 -0.97 7.07 20.91
N HIS A 131 -1.02 6.34 22.01
CA HIS A 131 -1.14 4.88 22.01
C HIS A 131 -2.33 4.38 21.19
N ASN A 132 -2.09 3.41 20.29
CA ASN A 132 -3.05 2.84 19.33
C ASN A 132 -3.57 3.82 18.26
N VAL A 133 -2.96 4.98 18.08
CA VAL A 133 -3.28 5.86 16.96
C VAL A 133 -2.41 5.50 15.77
N TYR A 134 -3.06 5.14 14.66
CA TYR A 134 -2.40 4.76 13.41
C TYR A 134 -3.01 5.51 12.23
N ALA A 135 -2.13 5.92 11.32
CA ALA A 135 -2.56 6.53 10.06
C ALA A 135 -3.02 5.50 9.02
N THR A 136 -2.77 4.21 9.26
CA THR A 136 -3.15 3.13 8.32
C THR A 136 -4.66 3.02 8.18
N GLY A 137 -5.14 3.07 6.93
CA GLY A 137 -6.58 2.93 6.64
C GLY A 137 -6.98 3.35 5.23
N THR A 138 -8.26 3.21 4.93
CA THR A 138 -8.85 3.70 3.68
C THR A 138 -9.81 4.84 3.99
N TYR A 139 -9.37 6.04 3.70
CA TYR A 139 -10.06 7.29 3.96
C TYR A 139 -10.95 7.66 2.76
N ARG A 140 -12.20 8.04 3.00
CA ARG A 140 -13.11 8.55 1.98
C ARG A 140 -12.91 10.05 1.84
N LYS A 141 -12.85 10.55 0.60
CA LYS A 141 -12.85 11.99 0.36
C LYS A 141 -14.22 12.57 0.71
N ILE A 142 -14.27 13.39 1.75
CA ILE A 142 -15.51 14.03 2.24
C ILE A 142 -15.64 15.46 1.76
N ARG A 143 -14.53 16.09 1.35
CA ARG A 143 -14.50 17.46 0.85
C ARG A 143 -13.40 17.60 -0.20
N GLY A 144 -13.72 18.22 -1.31
CA GLY A 144 -12.75 18.63 -2.34
C GLY A 144 -12.24 20.06 -2.12
N GLY A 145 -11.32 20.48 -3.00
CA GLY A 145 -10.74 21.82 -2.96
C GLY A 145 -9.66 21.99 -1.89
N LYS A 146 -9.26 23.24 -1.63
CA LYS A 146 -8.19 23.57 -0.68
C LYS A 146 -8.72 23.48 0.75
N PRO A 147 -8.19 22.56 1.59
CA PRO A 147 -8.59 22.49 3.00
C PRO A 147 -7.97 23.61 3.81
N LYS A 148 -8.61 23.97 4.92
CA LYS A 148 -7.94 24.72 5.99
C LYS A 148 -7.13 23.75 6.83
N PHE A 149 -5.93 24.15 7.20
CA PHE A 149 -5.08 23.40 8.13
C PHE A 149 -5.33 23.92 9.53
N GLU A 150 -5.37 23.03 10.49
CA GLU A 150 -5.61 23.35 11.88
C GLU A 150 -4.28 23.38 12.64
N SER A 151 -4.23 24.17 13.72
CA SER A 151 -3.11 24.11 14.66
C SER A 151 -3.11 22.78 15.42
N PRO A 152 -1.95 22.32 15.90
CA PRO A 152 -1.90 21.17 16.80
C PRO A 152 -2.86 21.38 17.99
N PRO A 153 -3.44 20.30 18.50
CA PRO A 153 -4.29 20.34 19.70
C PRO A 153 -3.51 20.72 20.95
#